data_c02f520b6f1ffedeb60eb6a293c8e6e0
#
_entry.id   c02f520b6f1ffedeb60eb6a293c8e6e0
#
_cell.length_a   1.000
_cell.length_b   1.000
_cell.length_c   1.000
_cell.angle_alpha   90.00
_cell.angle_beta   90.00
_cell.angle_gamma   90.00
#
_symmetry.space_group_name_H-M   'P 1'
#
loop_
_entity.id
_entity.type
_entity.pdbx_description
1 polymer ?
#
loop_
_entity_poly.entity_id
_entity_poly.type
_entity_poly.pdbx_seq_one_letter_code
_entity_poly.pdbx_strand_id
1 'polypeptide(L)'
;MNYICKKVENCFAEARTYEYKLPITGAELLVYLKDWEIRENHKFRRPVFSAKQGALEIKGILASNVVKVNYTAKGWEEEKEQIEAWMEKIEVEL
;
A
#
# COMPACT_ATOMS: atom_id res chain seq x y z
N MET A 1 -3.17 13.97 0.54
CA MET A 1 -1.77 13.53 0.75
C MET A 1 -1.07 13.43 -0.60
N ASN A 2 0.10 13.99 -0.72
CA ASN A 2 0.90 13.87 -1.94
C ASN A 2 1.70 12.57 -1.90
N TYR A 3 1.79 11.89 -3.04
CA TYR A 3 2.53 10.65 -3.15
C TYR A 3 3.27 10.58 -4.48
N ILE A 4 4.29 9.71 -4.54
CA ILE A 4 5.00 9.39 -5.77
C ILE A 4 4.71 7.92 -6.08
N CYS A 5 4.23 7.65 -7.30
CA CYS A 5 3.87 6.31 -7.74
C CYS A 5 4.86 5.80 -8.78
N LYS A 6 5.31 4.57 -8.61
CA LYS A 6 6.22 3.91 -9.55
C LYS A 6 5.76 2.48 -9.80
N LYS A 7 5.68 2.10 -11.07
CA LYS A 7 5.38 0.72 -11.43
C LYS A 7 6.58 -0.17 -11.10
N VAL A 8 6.31 -1.27 -10.40
CA VAL A 8 7.34 -2.28 -10.11
C VAL A 8 7.24 -3.39 -11.13
N GLU A 9 8.33 -3.66 -11.82
CA GLU A 9 8.37 -4.81 -12.74
C GLU A 9 8.35 -6.09 -11.91
N ASN A 10 7.44 -6.98 -12.31
CA ASN A 10 7.22 -8.22 -11.61
C ASN A 10 7.38 -9.38 -12.58
N CYS A 11 8.01 -10.45 -12.13
CA CYS A 11 8.19 -11.68 -12.92
C CYS A 11 6.87 -12.38 -13.25
N PHE A 12 5.80 -12.04 -12.54
CA PHE A 12 4.48 -12.62 -12.77
C PHE A 12 3.67 -11.70 -13.67
N ALA A 13 3.39 -12.17 -14.89
CA ALA A 13 2.69 -11.39 -15.91
C ALA A 13 1.29 -10.92 -15.48
N GLU A 14 0.67 -11.61 -14.51
CA GLU A 14 -0.67 -11.30 -14.03
C GLU A 14 -0.69 -10.31 -12.87
N ALA A 15 0.46 -10.03 -12.26
CA ALA A 15 0.52 -9.12 -11.12
C ALA A 15 0.71 -7.68 -11.57
N ARG A 16 -0.03 -6.78 -10.95
CA ARG A 16 0.10 -5.33 -11.14
C ARG A 16 0.50 -4.71 -9.82
N THR A 17 1.81 -4.54 -9.63
CA THR A 17 2.38 -3.99 -8.40
C THR A 17 2.90 -2.58 -8.65
N TYR A 18 2.48 -1.66 -7.80
CA TYR A 18 2.93 -0.27 -7.82
C TYR A 18 3.50 0.09 -6.47
N GLU A 19 4.61 0.83 -6.49
CA GLU A 19 5.27 1.32 -5.30
C GLU A 19 4.88 2.78 -5.09
N TYR A 20 4.49 3.11 -3.86
CA TYR A 20 4.09 4.47 -3.49
C TYR A 20 5.01 4.99 -2.40
N LYS A 21 5.60 6.15 -2.66
CA LYS A 21 6.37 6.87 -1.64
C LYS A 21 5.44 7.92 -1.03
N LEU A 22 5.24 7.83 0.26
CA LEU A 22 4.27 8.65 1.00
C LEU A 22 4.98 9.62 1.94
N PRO A 23 4.31 10.70 2.38
CA PRO A 23 4.86 11.58 3.42
C PRO A 23 4.72 11.02 4.84
N ILE A 24 4.10 9.83 4.97
CA ILE A 24 3.92 9.16 6.26
C ILE A 24 4.53 7.77 6.22
N THR A 25 4.77 7.17 7.40
CA THR A 25 5.30 5.81 7.50
C THR A 25 4.18 4.77 7.31
N GLY A 26 4.58 3.51 7.09
CA GLY A 26 3.63 2.41 7.03
C GLY A 26 2.80 2.28 8.31
N ALA A 27 3.44 2.47 9.47
CA ALA A 27 2.73 2.43 10.75
C ALA A 27 1.65 3.52 10.84
N GLU A 28 1.95 4.71 10.36
CA GLU A 28 0.98 5.81 10.33
C GLU A 28 -0.15 5.53 9.33
N LEU A 29 0.19 4.91 8.20
CA LEU A 29 -0.81 4.56 7.18
C LEU A 29 -1.84 3.56 7.72
N LEU A 30 -1.43 2.63 8.58
CA LEU A 30 -2.33 1.62 9.16
C LEU A 30 -3.51 2.22 9.92
N VAL A 31 -3.36 3.43 10.46
CA VAL A 31 -4.44 4.14 11.15
C VAL A 31 -5.62 4.40 10.20
N TYR A 32 -5.34 4.56 8.91
CA TYR A 32 -6.35 4.84 7.89
C TYR A 32 -6.92 3.58 7.23
N LEU A 33 -6.39 2.41 7.56
CA LEU A 33 -6.82 1.13 6.97
C LEU A 33 -7.74 0.35 7.91
N LYS A 34 -8.77 1.02 8.43
CA LYS A 34 -9.65 0.46 9.47
C LYS A 34 -10.45 -0.77 9.04
N ASP A 35 -10.83 -0.82 7.77
CA ASP A 35 -11.65 -1.91 7.23
C ASP A 35 -10.84 -3.03 6.57
N TRP A 36 -9.52 -2.94 6.66
CA TRP A 36 -8.62 -3.90 6.04
C TRP A 36 -8.16 -4.94 7.05
N GLU A 37 -7.92 -6.17 6.56
CA GLU A 37 -7.30 -7.21 7.37
C GLU A 37 -5.81 -6.93 7.46
N ILE A 38 -5.34 -6.53 8.62
CA ILE A 38 -3.96 -6.11 8.82
C ILE A 38 -3.19 -7.20 9.57
N ARG A 39 -2.01 -7.54 9.05
CA ARG A 39 -1.07 -8.45 9.70
C ARG A 39 0.28 -7.77 9.80
N GLU A 40 0.90 -7.87 10.96
CA GLU A 40 2.24 -7.34 11.20
C GLU A 40 3.17 -8.49 11.55
N ASN A 41 4.42 -8.40 11.11
CA ASN A 41 5.44 -9.38 11.42
C ASN A 41 6.66 -8.68 11.99
N HIS A 42 6.91 -8.89 13.28
CA HIS A 42 7.99 -8.27 14.03
C HIS A 42 9.21 -9.20 14.21
N LYS A 43 9.23 -10.34 13.55
CA LYS A 43 10.35 -11.30 13.61
C LYS A 43 11.58 -10.84 12.84
N PHE A 44 11.37 -9.92 11.89
CA PHE A 44 12.46 -9.37 11.10
C PHE A 44 13.10 -8.19 11.83
N ARG A 45 14.36 -7.91 11.49
CA ARG A 45 15.07 -6.74 12.02
C ARG A 45 14.28 -5.44 11.75
N ARG A 46 13.62 -5.36 10.61
CA ARG A 46 12.71 -4.28 10.26
C ARG A 46 11.30 -4.85 10.14
N PRO A 47 10.42 -4.58 11.12
CA PRO A 47 9.05 -5.11 11.09
C PRO A 47 8.28 -4.71 9.82
N VAL A 48 7.57 -5.67 9.25
CA VAL A 48 6.78 -5.48 8.04
C VAL A 48 5.29 -5.64 8.33
N PHE A 49 4.46 -5.13 7.42
CA PHE A 49 3.02 -5.31 7.52
C PHE A 49 2.44 -5.71 6.16
N SER A 50 1.26 -6.34 6.20
CA SER A 50 0.42 -6.50 5.02
C SER A 50 -1.02 -6.19 5.40
N ALA A 51 -1.72 -5.47 4.52
CA ALA A 51 -3.14 -5.16 4.68
C ALA A 51 -3.87 -5.70 3.46
N LYS A 52 -4.93 -6.46 3.69
CA LYS A 52 -5.70 -7.09 2.62
C LYS A 52 -7.16 -6.68 2.66
N GLN A 53 -7.72 -6.47 1.48
CA GLN A 53 -9.15 -6.27 1.28
C GLN A 53 -9.53 -7.05 0.02
N GLY A 54 -10.11 -8.24 0.21
CA GLY A 54 -10.33 -9.16 -0.89
C GLY A 54 -9.00 -9.63 -1.48
N ALA A 55 -8.83 -9.47 -2.78
CA ALA A 55 -7.58 -9.81 -3.49
C ALA A 55 -6.57 -8.66 -3.53
N LEU A 56 -6.97 -7.48 -3.08
CA LEU A 56 -6.12 -6.30 -3.04
C LEU A 56 -5.25 -6.31 -1.79
N GLU A 57 -3.96 -6.02 -1.96
CA GLU A 57 -3.00 -6.08 -0.86
C GLU A 57 -2.05 -4.91 -0.85
N ILE A 58 -1.83 -4.33 0.34
CA ILE A 58 -0.84 -3.29 0.57
C ILE A 58 0.22 -3.87 1.51
N LYS A 59 1.48 -3.80 1.12
CA LYS A 59 2.61 -4.29 1.91
C LYS A 59 3.64 -3.20 2.13
N GLY A 60 4.35 -3.28 3.24
CA GLY A 60 5.45 -2.35 3.48
C GLY A 60 6.18 -2.65 4.77
N ILE A 61 7.17 -1.81 5.04
CA ILE A 61 7.93 -1.82 6.29
C ILE A 61 7.33 -0.74 7.19
N LEU A 62 7.04 -1.08 8.43
CA LEU A 62 6.35 -0.16 9.35
C LEU A 62 7.08 1.18 9.53
N ALA A 63 8.40 1.16 9.55
CA ALA A 63 9.20 2.38 9.74
C ALA A 63 9.50 3.12 8.43
N SER A 64 9.10 2.57 7.29
CA SER A 64 9.37 3.15 5.97
C SER A 64 8.18 3.94 5.45
N ASN A 65 8.45 4.93 4.62
CA ASN A 65 7.42 5.70 3.93
C ASN A 65 7.11 5.16 2.53
N VAL A 66 7.60 3.98 2.20
CA VAL A 66 7.37 3.35 0.91
C VAL A 66 6.50 2.11 1.12
N VAL A 67 5.42 2.01 0.36
CA VAL A 67 4.52 0.86 0.39
C VAL A 67 4.31 0.33 -1.02
N LYS A 68 4.01 -0.95 -1.13
CA LYS A 68 3.69 -1.60 -2.40
C LYS A 68 2.24 -2.05 -2.38
N VAL A 69 1.52 -1.75 -3.46
CA VAL A 69 0.13 -2.17 -3.63
C VAL A 69 0.06 -3.18 -4.77
N ASN A 70 -0.47 -4.36 -4.47
CA ASN A 70 -0.70 -5.41 -5.45
C ASN A 70 -2.15 -5.35 -5.90
N TYR A 71 -2.37 -4.95 -7.15
CA TYR A 71 -3.70 -4.87 -7.75
C TYR A 71 -4.04 -6.19 -8.43
N THR A 72 -5.33 -6.49 -8.53
CA THR A 72 -5.78 -7.71 -9.23
C THR A 72 -5.62 -7.56 -10.74
N ALA A 73 -5.41 -8.68 -11.44
CA ALA A 73 -5.20 -8.67 -12.89
C ALA A 73 -6.39 -8.14 -13.67
N LYS A 74 -7.60 -8.41 -13.19
CA LYS A 74 -8.83 -8.04 -13.91
C LYS A 74 -9.35 -6.64 -13.61
N GLY A 75 -9.10 -6.12 -12.43
CA GLY A 75 -9.67 -4.85 -11.99
C GLY A 75 -8.64 -3.81 -11.60
N TRP A 76 -7.38 -3.99 -11.99
CA TRP A 76 -6.29 -3.14 -11.51
C TRP A 76 -6.47 -1.65 -11.81
N GLU A 77 -7.03 -1.32 -12.98
CA GLU A 77 -7.19 0.08 -13.36
C GLU A 77 -8.17 0.81 -12.44
N GLU A 78 -9.32 0.19 -12.20
CA GLU A 78 -10.34 0.74 -11.32
C GLU A 78 -9.89 0.75 -9.86
N GLU A 79 -9.27 -0.33 -9.41
CA GLU A 79 -8.73 -0.44 -8.06
C GLU A 79 -7.66 0.62 -7.80
N LYS A 80 -6.76 0.80 -8.78
CA LYS A 80 -5.70 1.80 -8.68
C LYS A 80 -6.27 3.20 -8.57
N GLU A 81 -7.27 3.51 -9.39
CA GLU A 81 -7.96 4.80 -9.34
C GLU A 81 -8.61 5.04 -7.97
N GLN A 82 -9.27 4.03 -7.42
CA GLN A 82 -9.91 4.12 -6.11
C GLN A 82 -8.89 4.31 -4.98
N ILE A 83 -7.81 3.53 -5.01
CA ILE A 83 -6.76 3.61 -3.98
C ILE A 83 -6.05 4.97 -4.03
N GLU A 84 -5.71 5.46 -5.22
CA GLU A 84 -5.05 6.75 -5.36
C GLU A 84 -5.95 7.90 -4.95
N ALA A 85 -7.24 7.83 -5.27
CA ALA A 85 -8.22 8.83 -4.81
C ALA A 85 -8.34 8.82 -3.28
N TRP A 86 -8.32 7.62 -2.67
CA TRP A 86 -8.33 7.49 -1.22
C TRP A 86 -7.08 8.10 -0.59
N MET A 87 -5.90 7.83 -1.17
CA MET A 87 -4.63 8.41 -0.68
C MET A 87 -4.64 9.94 -0.76
N GLU A 88 -5.18 10.49 -1.83
CA GLU A 88 -5.26 11.94 -2.00
C GLU A 88 -6.16 12.60 -0.96
N LYS A 89 -7.19 11.90 -0.50
CA LYS A 89 -8.13 12.41 0.52
C LYS A 89 -7.57 12.38 1.94
N ILE A 90 -6.51 11.64 2.18
CA ILE A 90 -5.90 11.58 3.51
C ILE A 90 -5.23 12.92 3.79
N GLU A 91 -5.65 13.58 4.86
CA GLU A 91 -5.03 14.81 5.32
C GLU A 91 -3.93 14.46 6.32
N VAL A 92 -2.72 14.89 6.00
CA VAL A 92 -1.57 14.68 6.88
C VAL A 92 -1.39 15.94 7.71
N GLU A 93 -1.51 15.81 9.02
CA GLU A 93 -1.22 16.89 9.94
C GLU A 93 0.31 16.98 10.12
N LEU A 94 0.84 18.12 9.76
CA LEU A 94 2.27 18.40 9.90
C LEU A 94 2.57 19.05 11.25
#